data_56a7d8d0e42f782162c04089ce5fcc75
#
_entry.id   56a7d8d0e42f782162c04089ce5fcc75
#
_cell.length_a   1.000
_cell.length_b   1.000
_cell.length_c   1.000
_cell.angle_alpha   90.00
_cell.angle_beta   90.00
_cell.angle_gamma   90.00
#
_symmetry.space_group_name_H-M   'P 1'
#
loop_
_entity.id
_entity.type
_entity.pdbx_description
1 polymer ?
#
loop_
_entity_poly.entity_id
_entity_poly.type
_entity_poly.pdbx_seq_one_letter_code
_entity_poly.pdbx_strand_id
1 'polypeptide(L)'
;KADDEGIEVASMDDETVFGPVVHQLNFGEAIQKGLLSDYRVVVVGVDDGRYKQMVDRRRIVKADKDLETDAETLAKHIALAKAIHDYGLRRTITFHSRIKTASEFANMLPKVVSWMPPRHRPKVELVTGHVSGEMSTGERNRRLNRLRNIEPGQSGVLTNAQCLSEGIDVPTLDGVAFIDL
;
A
#
# COMPACT_ATOMS: atom_id res chain seq x y z
N LYS A 1 -17.73 25.52 9.16
CA LYS A 1 -18.36 24.90 10.35
C LYS A 1 -17.42 25.16 11.53
N ALA A 2 -17.92 25.76 12.59
CA ALA A 2 -17.15 25.85 13.83
C ALA A 2 -17.04 24.45 14.44
N ASP A 3 -15.84 24.07 14.85
CA ASP A 3 -15.67 22.91 15.72
C ASP A 3 -15.91 23.30 17.20
N ASP A 4 -15.88 22.34 18.11
CA ASP A 4 -16.16 22.57 19.54
C ASP A 4 -15.15 23.53 20.24
N GLU A 5 -14.07 23.94 19.58
CA GLU A 5 -13.08 24.89 20.11
C GLU A 5 -13.21 26.30 19.55
N GLY A 6 -14.21 26.57 18.71
CA GLY A 6 -14.45 27.90 18.14
C GLY A 6 -13.47 28.30 17.04
N ILE A 7 -12.78 27.35 16.44
CA ILE A 7 -11.93 27.56 15.27
C ILE A 7 -12.80 27.61 14.02
N GLU A 8 -12.81 28.74 13.33
CA GLU A 8 -13.49 28.90 12.05
C GLU A 8 -12.64 28.26 10.95
N VAL A 9 -13.10 27.12 10.43
CA VAL A 9 -12.43 26.43 9.35
C VAL A 9 -12.94 26.95 8.01
N ALA A 10 -12.11 27.66 7.27
CA ALA A 10 -12.41 28.06 5.91
C ALA A 10 -12.35 26.82 4.99
N SER A 11 -13.51 26.47 4.39
CA SER A 11 -13.60 25.41 3.38
C SER A 11 -13.57 26.03 1.99
N MET A 12 -13.00 25.33 1.00
CA MET A 12 -13.05 25.76 -0.41
C MET A 12 -14.49 25.81 -0.95
N ASP A 13 -15.47 25.26 -0.24
CA ASP A 13 -16.89 25.35 -0.57
C ASP A 13 -17.54 26.68 -0.11
N ASP A 14 -16.78 27.51 0.61
CA ASP A 14 -17.27 28.81 1.07
C ASP A 14 -17.05 29.87 -0.02
N GLU A 15 -18.11 30.15 -0.76
CA GLU A 15 -18.09 31.13 -1.86
C GLU A 15 -17.77 32.55 -1.38
N THR A 16 -17.98 32.86 -0.10
CA THR A 16 -17.70 34.20 0.44
C THR A 16 -16.19 34.43 0.62
N VAL A 17 -15.42 33.35 0.80
CA VAL A 17 -13.96 33.37 0.97
C VAL A 17 -13.25 33.12 -0.36
N PHE A 18 -13.71 32.12 -1.14
CA PHE A 18 -13.03 31.64 -2.34
C PHE A 18 -13.69 32.06 -3.65
N GLY A 19 -14.87 32.69 -3.59
CA GLY A 19 -15.66 33.03 -4.79
C GLY A 19 -16.42 31.85 -5.36
N PRO A 20 -17.19 32.06 -6.45
CA PRO A 20 -18.00 31.02 -7.04
C PRO A 20 -17.11 29.96 -7.73
N VAL A 21 -17.58 28.72 -7.73
CA VAL A 21 -16.93 27.61 -8.44
C VAL A 21 -16.98 27.87 -9.94
N VAL A 22 -15.83 28.18 -10.54
CA VAL A 22 -15.70 28.49 -11.98
C VAL A 22 -15.56 27.24 -12.85
N HIS A 23 -15.07 26.14 -12.27
CA HIS A 23 -14.94 24.85 -12.96
C HIS A 23 -14.94 23.71 -11.94
N GLN A 24 -15.63 22.63 -12.27
CA GLN A 24 -15.63 21.40 -11.48
C GLN A 24 -15.35 20.21 -12.40
N LEU A 25 -14.37 19.40 -12.05
CA LEU A 25 -14.03 18.16 -12.74
C LEU A 25 -14.11 17.00 -11.73
N ASN A 26 -15.11 16.16 -11.87
CA ASN A 26 -15.23 14.97 -11.03
C ASN A 26 -14.40 13.79 -11.58
N PHE A 27 -14.12 12.78 -10.72
CA PHE A 27 -13.31 11.62 -11.09
C PHE A 27 -13.85 10.86 -12.31
N GLY A 28 -15.16 10.63 -12.36
CA GLY A 28 -15.79 9.90 -13.47
C GLY A 28 -15.62 10.63 -14.81
N GLU A 29 -15.80 11.94 -14.81
CA GLU A 29 -15.61 12.77 -16.01
C GLU A 29 -14.12 12.82 -16.43
N ALA A 30 -13.20 12.91 -15.47
CA ALA A 30 -11.77 12.89 -15.73
C ALA A 30 -11.32 11.56 -16.35
N ILE A 31 -11.86 10.43 -15.88
CA ILE A 31 -11.62 9.10 -16.46
C ILE A 31 -12.20 9.01 -17.87
N GLN A 32 -13.44 9.44 -18.09
CA GLN A 32 -14.07 9.44 -19.42
C GLN A 32 -13.31 10.29 -20.43
N LYS A 33 -12.72 11.40 -19.99
CA LYS A 33 -11.87 12.28 -20.82
C LYS A 33 -10.45 11.75 -21.00
N GLY A 34 -10.08 10.61 -20.39
CA GLY A 34 -8.73 10.05 -20.47
C GLY A 34 -7.67 10.85 -19.69
N LEU A 35 -8.08 11.74 -18.79
CA LEU A 35 -7.19 12.53 -17.93
C LEU A 35 -6.71 11.75 -16.73
N LEU A 36 -7.51 10.78 -16.28
CA LEU A 36 -7.18 9.83 -15.21
C LEU A 36 -7.37 8.40 -15.70
N SER A 37 -6.53 7.50 -15.22
CA SER A 37 -6.72 6.06 -15.43
C SER A 37 -7.93 5.56 -14.62
N ASP A 38 -8.65 4.59 -15.18
CA ASP A 38 -9.68 3.89 -14.43
C ASP A 38 -9.08 3.11 -13.25
N TYR A 39 -9.83 2.93 -12.18
CA TYR A 39 -9.37 2.25 -10.98
C TYR A 39 -10.42 1.27 -10.45
N ARG A 40 -9.93 0.27 -9.72
CA ARG A 40 -10.78 -0.69 -9.01
C ARG A 40 -10.43 -0.66 -7.52
N VAL A 41 -11.45 -0.46 -6.69
CA VAL A 41 -11.31 -0.62 -5.23
C VAL A 41 -11.55 -2.09 -4.87
N VAL A 42 -10.60 -2.68 -4.17
CA VAL A 42 -10.63 -4.07 -3.74
C VAL A 42 -10.45 -4.13 -2.23
N VAL A 43 -11.42 -4.73 -1.53
CA VAL A 43 -11.28 -5.05 -0.11
C VAL A 43 -10.88 -6.52 0.00
N VAL A 44 -9.68 -6.78 0.49
CA VAL A 44 -9.16 -8.14 0.62
C VAL A 44 -9.40 -8.65 2.04
N GLY A 45 -10.37 -9.56 2.21
CA GLY A 45 -10.55 -10.31 3.45
C GLY A 45 -9.63 -11.53 3.51
N VAL A 46 -9.03 -11.78 4.67
CA VAL A 46 -8.31 -13.03 4.96
C VAL A 46 -9.18 -13.88 5.87
N ASP A 47 -10.12 -14.60 5.29
CA ASP A 47 -11.04 -15.50 6.00
C ASP A 47 -10.88 -16.95 5.51
N ASP A 48 -9.66 -17.39 5.27
CA ASP A 48 -9.40 -18.80 5.04
C ASP A 48 -9.21 -19.48 6.40
N GLY A 49 -10.10 -20.42 6.75
CA GLY A 49 -10.02 -21.17 8.01
C GLY A 49 -8.66 -21.83 8.26
N ARG A 50 -7.86 -22.06 7.19
CA ARG A 50 -6.48 -22.56 7.29
C ARG A 50 -5.53 -21.46 7.83
N TYR A 51 -5.66 -20.23 7.36
CA TYR A 51 -4.85 -19.11 7.86
C TYR A 51 -5.26 -18.78 9.29
N LYS A 52 -6.57 -18.83 9.62
CA LYS A 52 -7.07 -18.66 10.97
C LYS A 52 -6.51 -19.74 11.93
N GLN A 53 -6.53 -21.02 11.52
CA GLN A 53 -5.91 -22.10 12.31
C GLN A 53 -4.39 -21.94 12.42
N MET A 54 -3.71 -21.39 11.44
CA MET A 54 -2.28 -21.11 11.47
C MET A 54 -1.95 -19.96 12.42
N VAL A 55 -2.78 -18.92 12.41
CA VAL A 55 -2.72 -17.77 13.32
C VAL A 55 -3.06 -18.20 14.75
N ASP A 56 -4.17 -18.94 14.95
CA ASP A 56 -4.63 -19.39 16.26
C ASP A 56 -3.67 -20.41 16.92
N ARG A 57 -2.99 -21.20 16.11
CA ARG A 57 -2.06 -22.21 16.67
C ARG A 57 -0.74 -21.63 17.16
N ARG A 58 -0.47 -20.30 17.08
CA ARG A 58 0.79 -19.67 17.55
C ARG A 58 2.07 -20.51 17.32
N ARG A 59 1.91 -21.75 16.81
CA ARG A 59 2.96 -22.74 16.62
C ARG A 59 3.85 -22.45 15.43
N ILE A 60 3.34 -21.75 14.43
CA ILE A 60 4.09 -21.45 13.20
C ILE A 60 4.93 -20.20 13.40
N VAL A 61 4.40 -19.24 14.14
CA VAL A 61 5.13 -18.04 14.56
C VAL A 61 6.32 -18.37 15.48
N LYS A 62 6.25 -19.49 16.23
CA LYS A 62 7.35 -19.95 17.10
C LYS A 62 8.29 -20.98 16.45
N ALA A 63 7.90 -21.62 15.35
CA ALA A 63 8.74 -22.63 14.70
C ALA A 63 9.85 -22.01 13.86
N ASP A 64 9.63 -20.79 13.37
CA ASP A 64 10.65 -20.00 12.68
C ASP A 64 10.90 -18.74 13.52
N LYS A 65 12.06 -18.72 14.23
CA LYS A 65 12.46 -17.58 15.08
C LYS A 65 12.50 -16.23 14.33
N ASP A 66 12.55 -16.28 13.00
CA ASP A 66 12.60 -15.12 12.13
C ASP A 66 11.21 -14.60 11.72
N LEU A 67 10.11 -15.29 12.10
CA LEU A 67 8.73 -14.94 11.71
C LEU A 67 7.85 -14.59 12.92
N GLU A 68 8.43 -14.03 13.98
CA GLU A 68 7.68 -13.62 15.17
C GLU A 68 6.87 -12.36 14.87
N THR A 69 5.59 -12.53 14.52
CA THR A 69 4.64 -11.44 14.25
C THR A 69 3.27 -11.78 14.84
N ASP A 70 2.46 -10.76 15.09
CA ASP A 70 1.08 -10.98 15.52
C ASP A 70 0.17 -11.41 14.36
N ALA A 71 -1.00 -11.94 14.72
CA ALA A 71 -1.98 -12.47 13.77
C ALA A 71 -2.49 -11.44 12.76
N GLU A 72 -2.69 -10.21 13.21
CA GLU A 72 -3.21 -9.13 12.37
C GLU A 72 -2.16 -8.72 11.33
N THR A 73 -0.93 -8.53 11.75
CA THR A 73 0.20 -8.20 10.87
C THR A 73 0.42 -9.30 9.84
N LEU A 74 0.34 -10.58 10.24
CA LEU A 74 0.43 -11.71 9.31
C LEU A 74 -0.71 -11.69 8.28
N ALA A 75 -1.95 -11.43 8.72
CA ALA A 75 -3.09 -11.34 7.83
C ALA A 75 -2.92 -10.24 6.77
N LYS A 76 -2.41 -9.06 7.16
CA LYS A 76 -2.11 -7.95 6.24
C LYS A 76 -1.10 -8.35 5.14
N HIS A 77 -0.04 -9.07 5.50
CA HIS A 77 0.93 -9.58 4.53
C HIS A 77 0.32 -10.59 3.56
N ILE A 78 -0.49 -11.53 4.08
CA ILE A 78 -1.18 -12.54 3.27
C ILE A 78 -2.17 -11.85 2.33
N ALA A 79 -2.94 -10.87 2.79
CA ALA A 79 -3.88 -10.12 1.98
C ALA A 79 -3.20 -9.44 0.79
N LEU A 80 -2.09 -8.74 1.05
CA LEU A 80 -1.31 -8.09 0.00
C LEU A 80 -0.73 -9.12 -0.99
N ALA A 81 -0.15 -10.20 -0.50
CA ALA A 81 0.41 -11.24 -1.35
C ALA A 81 -0.66 -11.90 -2.25
N LYS A 82 -1.86 -12.14 -1.71
CA LYS A 82 -3.01 -12.61 -2.50
C LYS A 82 -3.43 -11.60 -3.54
N ALA A 83 -3.54 -10.32 -3.19
CA ALA A 83 -3.87 -9.27 -4.15
C ALA A 83 -2.85 -9.21 -5.31
N ILE A 84 -1.56 -9.26 -5.00
CA ILE A 84 -0.49 -9.33 -6.02
C ILE A 84 -0.67 -10.56 -6.93
N HIS A 85 -0.97 -11.73 -6.35
CA HIS A 85 -1.20 -12.95 -7.12
C HIS A 85 -2.46 -12.86 -8.01
N ASP A 86 -3.59 -12.46 -7.42
CA ASP A 86 -4.91 -12.55 -8.05
C ASP A 86 -5.10 -11.48 -9.14
N TYR A 87 -4.48 -10.31 -8.97
CA TYR A 87 -4.57 -9.18 -9.91
C TYR A 87 -3.31 -8.99 -10.77
N GLY A 88 -2.28 -9.80 -10.58
CA GLY A 88 -1.04 -9.71 -11.35
C GLY A 88 -0.28 -8.40 -11.15
N LEU A 89 -0.36 -7.81 -9.94
CA LEU A 89 0.23 -6.51 -9.65
C LEU A 89 1.76 -6.59 -9.75
N ARG A 90 2.35 -5.67 -10.50
CA ARG A 90 3.79 -5.61 -10.70
C ARG A 90 4.46 -4.49 -9.91
N ARG A 91 3.79 -3.36 -9.73
CA ARG A 91 4.33 -2.19 -9.04
C ARG A 91 3.34 -1.68 -8.02
N THR A 92 3.58 -2.01 -6.77
CA THR A 92 2.67 -1.69 -5.67
C THR A 92 3.35 -0.76 -4.67
N ILE A 93 2.64 0.30 -4.27
CA ILE A 93 3.01 1.11 -3.11
C ILE A 93 2.03 0.79 -1.97
N THR A 94 2.58 0.61 -0.77
CA THR A 94 1.75 0.43 0.43
C THR A 94 1.92 1.60 1.38
N PHE A 95 0.83 2.01 2.00
CA PHE A 95 0.79 3.12 2.95
C PHE A 95 0.68 2.61 4.38
N HIS A 96 1.53 3.14 5.25
CA HIS A 96 1.62 2.82 6.66
C HIS A 96 1.66 4.08 7.51
N SER A 97 1.08 4.00 8.71
CA SER A 97 1.06 5.11 9.68
C SER A 97 2.44 5.42 10.27
N ARG A 98 3.33 4.40 10.39
CA ARG A 98 4.64 4.52 11.04
C ARG A 98 5.78 3.99 10.17
N ILE A 99 6.93 4.68 10.23
CA ILE A 99 8.15 4.32 9.50
C ILE A 99 8.64 2.91 9.89
N LYS A 100 8.62 2.61 11.19
CA LYS A 100 9.03 1.29 11.69
C LYS A 100 8.18 0.18 11.11
N THR A 101 6.84 0.32 11.16
CA THR A 101 5.91 -0.67 10.60
C THR A 101 6.11 -0.86 9.11
N ALA A 102 6.30 0.22 8.35
CA ALA A 102 6.58 0.16 6.92
C ALA A 102 7.86 -0.64 6.61
N SER A 103 8.94 -0.37 7.34
CA SER A 103 10.22 -1.06 7.16
C SER A 103 10.12 -2.55 7.52
N GLU A 104 9.51 -2.87 8.67
CA GLU A 104 9.30 -4.25 9.11
C GLU A 104 8.41 -5.02 8.12
N PHE A 105 7.35 -4.39 7.62
CA PHE A 105 6.46 -4.98 6.62
C PHE A 105 7.21 -5.34 5.34
N ALA A 106 8.04 -4.42 4.81
CA ALA A 106 8.85 -4.68 3.62
C ALA A 106 9.80 -5.87 3.81
N ASN A 107 10.44 -5.98 4.99
CA ASN A 107 11.39 -7.05 5.30
C ASN A 107 10.70 -8.40 5.52
N MET A 108 9.47 -8.39 6.05
CA MET A 108 8.72 -9.60 6.38
C MET A 108 7.97 -10.18 5.19
N LEU A 109 7.50 -9.36 4.26
CA LEU A 109 6.64 -9.79 3.15
C LEU A 109 7.23 -10.95 2.33
N PRO A 110 8.52 -10.95 1.91
CA PRO A 110 9.09 -12.09 1.19
C PRO A 110 9.11 -13.39 2.01
N LYS A 111 9.33 -13.30 3.31
CA LYS A 111 9.32 -14.45 4.23
C LYS A 111 7.92 -15.05 4.33
N VAL A 112 6.90 -14.21 4.53
CA VAL A 112 5.50 -14.63 4.56
C VAL A 112 5.11 -15.30 3.25
N VAL A 113 5.47 -14.71 2.11
CA VAL A 113 5.19 -15.28 0.79
C VAL A 113 5.85 -16.64 0.60
N SER A 114 7.10 -16.81 1.03
CA SER A 114 7.80 -18.11 0.92
C SER A 114 7.11 -19.20 1.74
N TRP A 115 6.46 -18.84 2.82
CA TRP A 115 5.72 -19.72 3.71
C TRP A 115 4.29 -20.02 3.23
N MET A 116 3.67 -19.15 2.40
CA MET A 116 2.33 -19.36 1.86
C MET A 116 2.25 -20.60 0.95
N PRO A 117 1.10 -21.30 0.90
CA PRO A 117 0.89 -22.39 -0.06
C PRO A 117 1.13 -21.94 -1.50
N PRO A 118 1.81 -22.73 -2.34
CA PRO A 118 2.18 -22.34 -3.72
C PRO A 118 1.03 -21.81 -4.58
N ARG A 119 -0.19 -22.31 -4.36
CA ARG A 119 -1.40 -21.90 -5.10
C ARG A 119 -1.91 -20.50 -4.79
N HIS A 120 -1.45 -19.88 -3.67
CA HIS A 120 -1.93 -18.60 -3.17
C HIS A 120 -0.85 -17.53 -3.12
N ARG A 121 0.39 -17.88 -3.46
CA ARG A 121 1.50 -16.94 -3.49
C ARG A 121 1.78 -16.44 -4.90
N PRO A 122 2.29 -15.21 -5.04
CA PRO A 122 2.77 -14.72 -6.33
C PRO A 122 3.74 -15.69 -6.98
N LYS A 123 3.59 -15.93 -8.29
CA LYS A 123 4.47 -16.80 -9.07
C LYS A 123 5.71 -16.06 -9.60
N VAL A 124 5.96 -14.88 -9.06
CA VAL A 124 7.03 -13.95 -9.45
C VAL A 124 7.92 -13.68 -8.24
N GLU A 125 9.15 -13.29 -8.48
CA GLU A 125 10.05 -12.85 -7.44
C GLU A 125 9.57 -11.53 -6.84
N LEU A 126 9.49 -11.42 -5.52
CA LEU A 126 9.13 -10.18 -4.84
C LEU A 126 10.38 -9.36 -4.53
N VAL A 127 10.41 -8.14 -5.05
CA VAL A 127 11.41 -7.13 -4.75
C VAL A 127 10.78 -6.11 -3.80
N THR A 128 11.17 -6.12 -2.54
CA THR A 128 10.61 -5.24 -1.52
C THR A 128 11.57 -4.14 -1.12
N GLY A 129 11.02 -3.03 -0.67
CA GLY A 129 11.77 -1.91 -0.12
C GLY A 129 10.86 -0.99 0.67
N HIS A 130 11.43 -0.02 1.38
CA HIS A 130 10.65 1.01 2.07
C HIS A 130 11.18 2.41 1.76
N VAL A 131 10.32 3.40 1.88
CA VAL A 131 10.67 4.82 1.85
C VAL A 131 10.03 5.54 3.04
N SER A 132 10.71 6.57 3.53
CA SER A 132 10.21 7.37 4.65
C SER A 132 10.59 8.83 4.49
N GLY A 133 9.90 9.70 5.26
CA GLY A 133 10.20 11.12 5.32
C GLY A 133 11.62 11.45 5.83
N GLU A 134 12.23 10.54 6.59
CA GLU A 134 13.59 10.70 7.13
C GLU A 134 14.69 10.49 6.10
N MET A 135 14.39 9.84 4.98
CA MET A 135 15.37 9.59 3.93
C MET A 135 15.64 10.83 3.09
N SER A 136 16.87 10.96 2.61
CA SER A 136 17.22 12.00 1.64
C SER A 136 16.42 11.84 0.34
N THR A 137 16.19 12.94 -0.37
CA THR A 137 15.50 12.92 -1.68
C THR A 137 16.21 12.01 -2.68
N GLY A 138 17.54 11.99 -2.67
CA GLY A 138 18.33 11.12 -3.56
C GLY A 138 18.11 9.64 -3.26
N GLU A 139 18.01 9.26 -1.99
CA GLU A 139 17.74 7.87 -1.61
C GLU A 139 16.31 7.46 -1.96
N ARG A 140 15.32 8.29 -1.67
CA ARG A 140 13.92 8.07 -2.07
C ARG A 140 13.80 7.86 -3.57
N ASN A 141 14.42 8.73 -4.37
CA ASN A 141 14.40 8.63 -5.84
C ASN A 141 15.05 7.34 -6.34
N ARG A 142 16.15 6.88 -5.75
CA ARG A 142 16.77 5.59 -6.09
C ARG A 142 15.80 4.42 -5.87
N ARG A 143 15.08 4.42 -4.74
CA ARG A 143 14.11 3.35 -4.41
C ARG A 143 12.89 3.39 -5.32
N LEU A 144 12.37 4.57 -5.63
CA LEU A 144 11.30 4.76 -6.60
C LEU A 144 11.72 4.32 -8.01
N ASN A 145 12.94 4.67 -8.44
CA ASN A 145 13.46 4.23 -9.73
C ASN A 145 13.63 2.71 -9.79
N ARG A 146 14.01 2.06 -8.68
CA ARG A 146 14.04 0.60 -8.61
C ARG A 146 12.65 -0.01 -8.81
N LEU A 147 11.61 0.57 -8.21
CA LEU A 147 10.23 0.13 -8.42
C LEU A 147 9.77 0.36 -9.87
N ARG A 148 10.12 1.50 -10.48
CA ARG A 148 9.81 1.79 -11.89
C ARG A 148 10.43 0.76 -12.85
N ASN A 149 11.65 0.34 -12.58
CA ASN A 149 12.46 -0.54 -13.43
C ASN A 149 12.46 -2.00 -12.97
N ILE A 150 11.32 -2.48 -12.46
CA ILE A 150 11.15 -3.89 -12.11
C ILE A 150 11.29 -4.76 -13.37
N GLU A 151 12.12 -5.80 -13.27
CA GLU A 151 12.40 -6.73 -14.35
C GLU A 151 11.19 -7.62 -14.69
N PRO A 152 11.13 -8.15 -15.93
CA PRO A 152 10.16 -9.19 -16.26
C PRO A 152 10.28 -10.38 -15.29
N GLY A 153 9.15 -10.88 -14.79
CA GLY A 153 9.13 -11.96 -13.79
C GLY A 153 9.27 -11.51 -12.34
N GLN A 154 9.41 -10.21 -12.10
CA GLN A 154 9.43 -9.62 -10.76
C GLN A 154 8.19 -8.79 -10.47
N SER A 155 7.87 -8.66 -9.19
CA SER A 155 6.86 -7.75 -8.65
C SER A 155 7.48 -6.90 -7.53
N GLY A 156 7.39 -5.59 -7.66
CA GLY A 156 7.93 -4.63 -6.70
C GLY A 156 6.89 -4.18 -5.69
N VAL A 157 7.26 -4.17 -4.42
CA VAL A 157 6.47 -3.58 -3.34
C VAL A 157 7.32 -2.55 -2.61
N LEU A 158 6.89 -1.30 -2.65
CA LEU A 158 7.54 -0.21 -1.94
C LEU A 158 6.64 0.27 -0.81
N THR A 159 7.03 0.02 0.42
CA THR A 159 6.29 0.49 1.58
C THR A 159 6.63 1.95 1.87
N ASN A 160 5.63 2.72 2.22
CA ASN A 160 5.73 4.15 2.46
C ASN A 160 5.18 4.53 3.83
N ALA A 161 5.87 5.39 4.54
CA ALA A 161 5.35 6.08 5.71
C ALA A 161 5.75 7.56 5.67
N GLN A 162 4.75 8.44 5.78
CA GLN A 162 4.91 9.89 5.94
C GLN A 162 5.67 10.62 4.81
N CYS A 163 5.78 10.07 3.59
CA CYS A 163 6.56 10.76 2.55
C CYS A 163 6.03 10.72 1.13
N LEU A 164 5.01 9.90 0.83
CA LEU A 164 4.49 9.76 -0.52
C LEU A 164 3.01 10.17 -0.64
N SER A 165 2.53 11.05 0.23
CA SER A 165 1.14 11.52 0.20
C SER A 165 0.86 12.47 -0.98
N GLU A 166 1.88 13.22 -1.44
CA GLU A 166 1.73 14.20 -2.52
C GLU A 166 2.97 14.24 -3.43
N GLY A 167 2.76 14.61 -4.69
CA GLY A 167 3.83 14.97 -5.61
C GLY A 167 4.66 13.81 -6.16
N ILE A 168 4.21 12.57 -6.05
CA ILE A 168 4.90 11.43 -6.64
C ILE A 168 4.14 10.90 -7.83
N ASP A 169 4.67 11.19 -8.99
CA ASP A 169 4.23 10.58 -10.23
C ASP A 169 5.00 9.27 -10.48
N VAL A 170 4.31 8.15 -10.37
CA VAL A 170 4.80 6.83 -10.81
C VAL A 170 3.83 6.31 -11.88
N PRO A 171 3.99 6.73 -13.13
CA PRO A 171 3.04 6.43 -14.22
C PRO A 171 2.79 4.94 -14.44
N THR A 172 3.70 4.10 -13.98
CA THR A 172 3.65 2.64 -14.14
C THR A 172 3.14 1.91 -12.91
N LEU A 173 2.61 2.64 -11.92
CA LEU A 173 2.04 2.04 -10.70
C LEU A 173 0.72 1.34 -11.05
N ASP A 174 0.59 0.08 -10.64
CA ASP A 174 -0.60 -0.73 -10.88
C ASP A 174 -1.32 -1.19 -9.59
N GLY A 175 -0.73 -0.90 -8.43
CA GLY A 175 -1.35 -1.18 -7.15
C GLY A 175 -1.02 -0.14 -6.07
N VAL A 176 -2.06 0.22 -5.30
CA VAL A 176 -1.94 1.01 -4.07
C VAL A 176 -2.67 0.25 -2.96
N ALA A 177 -2.02 0.04 -1.83
CA ALA A 177 -2.63 -0.64 -0.70
C ALA A 177 -2.48 0.18 0.59
N PHE A 178 -3.58 0.31 1.30
CA PHE A 178 -3.61 0.91 2.64
C PHE A 178 -3.57 -0.21 3.66
N ILE A 179 -2.48 -0.30 4.43
CA ILE A 179 -2.21 -1.40 5.35
C ILE A 179 -2.62 -1.03 6.78
N ASP A 180 -2.22 0.16 7.21
CA ASP A 180 -2.60 0.78 8.48
C ASP A 180 -2.65 2.30 8.27
N LEU A 181 -3.78 2.87 8.60
CA LEU A 181 -4.09 4.30 8.49
C LEU A 181 -4.20 4.91 9.89
#